data_c71d1adb846fb4aebb8acbf88bae85b0
#
_entry.id   c71d1adb846fb4aebb8acbf88bae85b0
#
_cell.length_a   1.000
_cell.length_b   1.000
_cell.length_c   1.000
_cell.angle_alpha   90.00
_cell.angle_beta   90.00
_cell.angle_gamma   90.00
#
_symmetry.space_group_name_H-M   'P 1'
#
loop_
_entity.id
_entity.type
_entity.pdbx_description
1 polymer ?
#
loop_
_entity_poly.entity_id
_entity_poly.type
_entity_poly.pdbx_seq_one_letter_code
_entity_poly.pdbx_strand_id
1 'polypeptide(L)'
;MEKIVLMILVLCVVVRAYRHPKFPHYPNEFRDNNLKKEKCSREKEDLRNEYIERSKCGKPKEVFVHLNSASTSELVIPKAVWVARCAGTCDYDGHECVATVKRTLHIPVRVSNISTGKESCSTYEVEEHVSCGCCSKRECEAPQIFNPPEPEYEVESI
;
A
#
# COMPACT_ATOMS: atom_id res chain seq x y z
N MET A 1 37.97 4.11 36.93
CA MET A 1 37.57 5.01 35.81
C MET A 1 37.44 4.26 34.49
N GLU A 2 38.32 3.33 34.19
CA GLU A 2 38.33 2.55 32.94
C GLU A 2 37.04 1.75 32.66
N LYS A 3 36.45 1.13 33.68
CA LYS A 3 35.19 0.36 33.57
C LYS A 3 33.97 1.21 33.25
N ILE A 4 33.95 2.48 33.70
CA ILE A 4 32.84 3.40 33.44
C ILE A 4 32.90 3.88 31.99
N VAL A 5 34.09 4.16 31.44
CA VAL A 5 34.29 4.54 30.05
C VAL A 5 33.88 3.42 29.12
N LEU A 6 34.21 2.16 29.45
CA LEU A 6 33.81 1.00 28.64
C LEU A 6 32.28 0.83 28.63
N MET A 7 31.58 0.99 29.75
CA MET A 7 30.12 0.94 29.82
C MET A 7 29.46 2.05 28.98
N ILE A 8 29.98 3.26 28.99
CA ILE A 8 29.45 4.37 28.20
C ILE A 8 29.64 4.09 26.69
N LEU A 9 30.79 3.54 26.29
CA LEU A 9 31.05 3.16 24.90
C LEU A 9 30.11 2.05 24.43
N VAL A 10 29.87 1.02 25.26
CA VAL A 10 28.93 -0.05 24.92
C VAL A 10 27.50 0.47 24.83
N LEU A 11 27.07 1.35 25.74
CA LEU A 11 25.76 2.01 25.66
C LEU A 11 25.60 2.86 24.40
N CYS A 12 26.63 3.61 24.00
CA CYS A 12 26.61 4.41 22.77
C CYS A 12 26.53 3.54 21.51
N VAL A 13 27.16 2.36 21.50
CA VAL A 13 27.08 1.41 20.38
C VAL A 13 25.68 0.78 20.31
N VAL A 14 25.10 0.39 21.46
CA VAL A 14 23.75 -0.19 21.54
C VAL A 14 22.70 0.83 21.14
N VAL A 15 22.79 2.08 21.59
CA VAL A 15 21.85 3.16 21.19
C VAL A 15 21.96 3.50 19.70
N ARG A 16 23.17 3.39 19.10
CA ARG A 16 23.31 3.55 17.64
C ARG A 16 22.79 2.36 16.84
N ALA A 17 22.76 1.16 17.41
CA ALA A 17 22.19 -0.04 16.77
C ALA A 17 20.66 -0.06 16.82
N TYR A 18 20.01 0.63 17.77
CA TYR A 18 18.57 0.91 17.81
C TYR A 18 18.18 2.10 16.91
N ARG A 19 18.74 2.19 15.71
CA ARG A 19 18.10 2.99 14.68
C ARG A 19 16.80 2.29 14.33
N HIS A 20 15.68 2.99 14.59
CA HIS A 20 14.36 2.61 14.15
C HIS A 20 14.42 1.96 12.76
N PRO A 21 13.72 0.84 12.56
CA PRO A 21 13.58 0.30 11.21
C PRO A 21 13.10 1.47 10.35
N LYS A 22 13.96 1.90 9.43
CA LYS A 22 13.57 2.87 8.42
C LYS A 22 12.36 2.26 7.75
N PHE A 23 11.22 2.93 7.84
CA PHE A 23 10.08 2.61 6.99
C PHE A 23 10.62 2.28 5.60
N PRO A 24 10.13 1.21 4.96
CA PRO A 24 10.55 0.91 3.62
C PRO A 24 10.41 2.20 2.81
N HIS A 25 11.54 2.79 2.44
CA HIS A 25 11.53 3.88 1.49
C HIS A 25 10.84 3.31 0.25
N TYR A 26 9.65 3.82 -0.05
CA TYR A 26 9.11 3.70 -1.39
C TYR A 26 10.22 4.20 -2.33
N PRO A 27 10.79 3.33 -3.16
CA PRO A 27 11.79 3.78 -4.11
C PRO A 27 11.09 4.76 -5.04
N ASN A 28 11.63 5.98 -5.07
CA ASN A 28 11.24 7.05 -5.96
C ASN A 28 9.94 7.82 -5.63
N GLU A 29 9.92 8.50 -4.48
CA GLU A 29 9.34 9.83 -4.53
C GLU A 29 10.20 10.64 -5.51
N PHE A 30 9.72 10.83 -6.72
CA PHE A 30 10.21 11.86 -7.64
C PHE A 30 9.96 13.21 -6.98
N ARG A 31 10.90 13.69 -6.18
CA ARG A 31 10.88 15.07 -5.67
C ARG A 31 11.40 15.98 -6.78
N ASP A 32 10.53 16.27 -7.71
CA ASP A 32 10.78 17.36 -8.66
C ASP A 32 10.65 18.70 -7.90
N ASN A 33 11.78 19.25 -7.47
CA ASN A 33 11.86 20.59 -6.84
C ASN A 33 11.74 21.71 -7.89
N ASN A 34 10.87 21.55 -8.87
CA ASN A 34 10.69 22.50 -9.98
C ASN A 34 9.56 23.52 -9.71
N LEU A 35 9.37 23.93 -8.45
CA LEU A 35 8.36 24.91 -8.10
C LEU A 35 8.68 26.30 -8.70
N LYS A 36 7.90 26.72 -9.68
CA LYS A 36 7.92 28.08 -10.24
C LYS A 36 6.76 28.90 -9.69
N LYS A 37 7.05 30.08 -9.14
CA LYS A 37 6.01 31.01 -8.68
C LYS A 37 5.39 31.72 -9.88
N GLU A 38 4.08 31.65 -9.99
CA GLU A 38 3.30 32.29 -11.07
C GLU A 38 2.07 32.99 -10.49
N LYS A 39 1.44 33.86 -11.29
CA LYS A 39 0.16 34.47 -10.92
C LYS A 39 -0.96 33.44 -11.02
N CYS A 40 -1.88 33.45 -10.07
CA CYS A 40 -3.10 32.67 -10.12
C CYS A 40 -4.01 33.20 -11.24
N SER A 41 -4.62 32.29 -12.00
CA SER A 41 -5.66 32.58 -12.97
C SER A 41 -6.79 31.58 -12.76
N ARG A 42 -8.01 31.91 -13.22
CA ARG A 42 -9.16 31.03 -13.09
C ARG A 42 -8.91 29.67 -13.73
N GLU A 43 -8.35 29.66 -14.92
CA GLU A 43 -8.01 28.44 -15.65
C GLU A 43 -7.04 27.54 -14.86
N LYS A 44 -6.00 28.13 -14.24
CA LYS A 44 -5.06 27.39 -13.37
C LYS A 44 -5.73 26.87 -12.10
N GLU A 45 -6.67 27.60 -11.54
CA GLU A 45 -7.45 27.17 -10.39
C GLU A 45 -8.35 25.98 -10.75
N ASP A 46 -9.02 26.02 -11.91
CA ASP A 46 -9.86 24.91 -12.39
C ASP A 46 -9.02 23.65 -12.61
N LEU A 47 -7.86 23.78 -13.25
CA LEU A 47 -6.92 22.68 -13.44
C LEU A 47 -6.38 22.13 -12.11
N ARG A 48 -6.05 22.99 -11.16
CA ARG A 48 -5.63 22.59 -9.81
C ARG A 48 -6.72 21.77 -9.12
N ASN A 49 -7.97 22.23 -9.20
CA ASN A 49 -9.10 21.52 -8.59
C ASN A 49 -9.29 20.14 -9.22
N GLU A 50 -9.10 20.01 -10.54
CA GLU A 50 -9.12 18.70 -11.21
C GLU A 50 -8.03 17.77 -10.65
N TYR A 51 -6.80 18.25 -10.46
CA TYR A 51 -5.73 17.44 -9.84
C TYR A 51 -6.05 17.05 -8.40
N ILE A 52 -6.63 17.95 -7.61
CA ILE A 52 -7.07 17.68 -6.24
C ILE A 52 -8.09 16.54 -6.25
N GLU A 53 -9.15 16.65 -7.05
CA GLU A 53 -10.20 15.63 -7.13
C GLU A 53 -9.65 14.27 -7.58
N ARG A 54 -8.75 14.25 -8.55
CA ARG A 54 -8.09 13.01 -9.00
C ARG A 54 -7.16 12.40 -7.96
N SER A 55 -6.65 13.21 -7.05
CA SER A 55 -5.73 12.79 -5.98
C SER A 55 -6.44 12.31 -4.72
N LYS A 56 -7.73 12.62 -4.54
CA LYS A 56 -8.49 12.21 -3.36
C LYS A 56 -8.59 10.69 -3.21
N CYS A 57 -8.66 10.27 -1.95
CA CYS A 57 -9.06 8.93 -1.59
C CYS A 57 -10.51 8.68 -2.06
N GLY A 58 -10.76 7.56 -2.68
CA GLY A 58 -12.07 7.25 -3.23
C GLY A 58 -12.10 5.86 -3.85
N LYS A 59 -12.44 5.77 -5.14
CA LYS A 59 -12.42 4.48 -5.84
C LYS A 59 -11.00 3.92 -5.91
N PRO A 60 -10.83 2.58 -5.76
CA PRO A 60 -9.54 1.94 -5.97
C PRO A 60 -8.99 2.25 -7.37
N LYS A 61 -7.69 2.42 -7.44
CA LYS A 61 -6.96 2.72 -8.69
C LYS A 61 -6.10 1.52 -9.06
N GLU A 62 -5.99 1.24 -10.34
CA GLU A 62 -5.13 0.16 -10.82
C GLU A 62 -3.67 0.51 -10.61
N VAL A 63 -2.95 -0.39 -9.97
CA VAL A 63 -1.51 -0.31 -9.76
C VAL A 63 -0.84 -1.58 -10.26
N PHE A 64 0.41 -1.45 -10.66
CA PHE A 64 1.20 -2.55 -11.17
C PHE A 64 1.88 -3.28 -10.01
N VAL A 65 1.52 -4.55 -9.80
CA VAL A 65 2.04 -5.38 -8.70
C VAL A 65 2.93 -6.47 -9.27
N HIS A 66 4.18 -6.52 -8.81
CA HIS A 66 5.14 -7.56 -9.18
C HIS A 66 4.86 -8.86 -8.45
N LEU A 67 4.84 -9.96 -9.19
CA LEU A 67 4.69 -11.32 -8.68
C LEU A 67 6.07 -11.95 -8.55
N ASN A 68 6.55 -12.07 -7.32
CA ASN A 68 7.89 -12.60 -7.05
C ASN A 68 7.79 -13.96 -6.34
N SER A 69 8.65 -14.91 -6.73
CA SER A 69 8.87 -16.10 -5.91
C SER A 69 9.71 -15.77 -4.67
N ALA A 70 9.51 -16.52 -3.60
CA ALA A 70 10.40 -16.49 -2.44
C ALA A 70 11.80 -17.04 -2.77
N SER A 71 11.92 -17.83 -3.85
CA SER A 71 13.18 -18.41 -4.33
C SER A 71 13.78 -17.57 -5.45
N THR A 72 15.04 -17.20 -5.33
CA THR A 72 15.80 -16.51 -6.39
C THR A 72 16.06 -17.37 -7.62
N SER A 73 15.92 -18.69 -7.52
CA SER A 73 16.06 -19.64 -8.61
C SER A 73 14.77 -19.87 -9.40
N GLU A 74 13.68 -19.21 -9.04
CA GLU A 74 12.39 -19.38 -9.69
C GLU A 74 11.93 -18.09 -10.35
N LEU A 75 11.34 -18.21 -11.52
CA LEU A 75 10.74 -17.15 -12.30
C LEU A 75 9.22 -17.36 -12.34
N VAL A 76 8.47 -16.36 -11.93
CA VAL A 76 7.00 -16.34 -12.01
C VAL A 76 6.57 -15.65 -13.30
N ILE A 77 5.61 -16.23 -14.01
CA ILE A 77 5.05 -15.70 -15.25
C ILE A 77 3.52 -15.68 -15.16
N PRO A 78 2.84 -14.52 -15.32
CA PRO A 78 3.39 -13.21 -15.60
C PRO A 78 4.23 -12.65 -14.44
N LYS A 79 5.18 -11.76 -14.72
CA LYS A 79 6.02 -11.13 -13.70
C LYS A 79 5.27 -10.08 -12.89
N ALA A 80 4.19 -9.56 -13.43
CA ALA A 80 3.38 -8.55 -12.78
C ALA A 80 1.97 -8.52 -13.34
N VAL A 81 1.05 -7.94 -12.59
CA VAL A 81 -0.37 -7.79 -12.92
C VAL A 81 -0.87 -6.43 -12.46
N TRP A 82 -1.94 -5.95 -13.08
CA TRP A 82 -2.69 -4.79 -12.60
C TRP A 82 -3.68 -5.23 -11.53
N VAL A 83 -3.67 -4.52 -10.40
CA VAL A 83 -4.53 -4.82 -9.24
C VAL A 83 -5.10 -3.52 -8.69
N ALA A 84 -6.36 -3.50 -8.34
CA ALA A 84 -6.98 -2.34 -7.74
C ALA A 84 -6.49 -2.13 -6.29
N ARG A 85 -5.99 -0.93 -6.00
CA ARG A 85 -5.47 -0.53 -4.69
C ARG A 85 -6.00 0.83 -4.27
N CYS A 86 -6.19 1.01 -2.97
CA CYS A 86 -6.51 2.31 -2.41
C CYS A 86 -5.27 3.20 -2.40
N ALA A 87 -5.42 4.38 -2.97
CA ALA A 87 -4.39 5.42 -2.97
C ALA A 87 -5.05 6.77 -3.12
N GLY A 88 -4.53 7.76 -2.41
CA GLY A 88 -5.01 9.13 -2.51
C GLY A 88 -4.80 9.89 -1.21
N THR A 89 -5.14 11.17 -1.25
CA THR A 89 -5.09 12.09 -0.12
C THR A 89 -6.42 12.12 0.60
N CYS A 90 -6.37 12.27 1.92
CA CYS A 90 -7.53 12.51 2.77
C CYS A 90 -7.60 14.00 3.14
N ASP A 91 -8.81 14.51 3.37
CA ASP A 91 -9.03 15.94 3.66
C ASP A 91 -8.55 16.35 5.06
N TYR A 92 -8.31 15.38 5.95
CA TYR A 92 -7.85 15.63 7.32
C TYR A 92 -6.40 15.16 7.50
N ASP A 93 -5.60 16.00 8.16
CA ASP A 93 -4.23 15.66 8.52
C ASP A 93 -4.20 14.41 9.42
N GLY A 94 -3.26 13.52 9.13
CA GLY A 94 -3.10 12.27 9.88
C GLY A 94 -4.10 11.16 9.52
N HIS A 95 -4.94 11.37 8.48
CA HIS A 95 -5.76 10.31 7.90
C HIS A 95 -5.05 9.67 6.70
N GLU A 96 -5.25 8.37 6.56
CA GLU A 96 -4.69 7.56 5.48
C GLU A 96 -5.82 6.95 4.65
N CYS A 97 -5.57 6.86 3.33
CA CYS A 97 -6.49 6.19 2.42
C CYS A 97 -6.24 4.68 2.46
N VAL A 98 -7.17 3.95 3.04
CA VAL A 98 -7.05 2.50 3.24
C VAL A 98 -8.19 1.73 2.60
N ALA A 99 -8.00 0.43 2.41
CA ALA A 99 -9.05 -0.45 1.96
C ALA A 99 -10.05 -0.74 3.10
N THR A 100 -11.31 -0.41 2.89
CA THR A 100 -12.42 -0.77 3.78
C THR A 100 -13.00 -2.14 3.44
N VAL A 101 -12.91 -2.56 2.18
CA VAL A 101 -13.27 -3.88 1.71
C VAL A 101 -12.14 -4.42 0.82
N LYS A 102 -11.73 -5.66 1.08
CA LYS A 102 -10.66 -6.36 0.36
C LYS A 102 -11.18 -7.68 -0.18
N ARG A 103 -10.58 -8.17 -1.24
CA ARG A 103 -10.77 -9.54 -1.73
C ARG A 103 -9.44 -10.14 -2.16
N THR A 104 -9.33 -11.46 -2.16
CA THR A 104 -8.17 -12.15 -2.70
C THR A 104 -8.43 -12.52 -4.16
N LEU A 105 -7.49 -12.11 -5.03
CA LEU A 105 -7.44 -12.56 -6.42
C LEU A 105 -6.54 -13.80 -6.51
N HIS A 106 -7.02 -14.81 -7.21
CA HIS A 106 -6.27 -16.02 -7.50
C HIS A 106 -5.78 -15.96 -8.96
N ILE A 107 -4.52 -15.62 -9.15
CA ILE A 107 -3.92 -15.38 -10.46
C ILE A 107 -3.20 -16.67 -10.91
N PRO A 108 -3.60 -17.30 -12.00
CA PRO A 108 -2.88 -18.45 -12.53
C PRO A 108 -1.51 -17.99 -13.05
N VAL A 109 -0.46 -18.65 -12.59
CA VAL A 109 0.92 -18.36 -12.95
C VAL A 109 1.67 -19.62 -13.37
N ARG A 110 2.70 -19.42 -14.18
CA ARG A 110 3.70 -20.47 -14.44
C ARG A 110 4.94 -20.14 -13.63
N VAL A 111 5.47 -21.13 -12.94
CA VAL A 111 6.73 -21.05 -12.21
C VAL A 111 7.77 -21.87 -12.93
N SER A 112 8.87 -21.25 -13.33
CA SER A 112 10.00 -21.88 -14.01
C SER A 112 11.23 -21.85 -13.12
N ASN A 113 11.82 -23.01 -12.87
CA ASN A 113 13.09 -23.10 -12.15
C ASN A 113 14.24 -22.84 -13.13
N ILE A 114 15.00 -21.78 -12.88
CA ILE A 114 16.08 -21.30 -13.78
C ILE A 114 17.20 -22.35 -13.92
N SER A 115 17.52 -23.07 -12.83
CA SER A 115 18.63 -24.01 -12.79
C SER A 115 18.32 -25.33 -13.48
N THR A 116 17.07 -25.82 -13.39
CA THR A 116 16.66 -27.12 -13.89
C THR A 116 15.82 -27.06 -15.15
N GLY A 117 15.32 -25.87 -15.51
CA GLY A 117 14.38 -25.68 -16.61
C GLY A 117 12.99 -26.30 -16.38
N LYS A 118 12.72 -26.81 -15.19
CA LYS A 118 11.40 -27.38 -14.86
C LYS A 118 10.36 -26.28 -14.73
N GLU A 119 9.21 -26.51 -15.34
CA GLU A 119 8.05 -25.61 -15.25
C GLU A 119 6.91 -26.30 -14.51
N SER A 120 6.13 -25.49 -13.77
CA SER A 120 4.90 -25.90 -13.08
C SER A 120 3.86 -24.79 -13.15
N CYS A 121 2.59 -25.18 -13.11
CA CYS A 121 1.49 -24.22 -12.94
C CYS A 121 1.19 -24.07 -11.46
N SER A 122 0.90 -22.83 -11.06
CA SER A 122 0.58 -22.47 -9.68
C SER A 122 -0.44 -21.34 -9.66
N THR A 123 -0.94 -21.02 -8.49
CA THR A 123 -1.83 -19.88 -8.28
C THR A 123 -1.11 -18.90 -7.35
N TYR A 124 -1.09 -17.63 -7.74
CA TYR A 124 -0.54 -16.54 -6.93
C TYR A 124 -1.71 -15.78 -6.30
N GLU A 125 -1.72 -15.66 -4.98
CA GLU A 125 -2.73 -14.91 -4.26
C GLU A 125 -2.31 -13.46 -4.11
N VAL A 126 -3.18 -12.54 -4.56
CA VAL A 126 -2.95 -11.09 -4.46
C VAL A 126 -4.16 -10.45 -3.81
N GLU A 127 -3.92 -9.64 -2.80
CA GLU A 127 -4.98 -8.82 -2.20
C GLU A 127 -5.41 -7.73 -3.17
N GLU A 128 -6.71 -7.59 -3.42
CA GLU A 128 -7.31 -6.51 -4.18
C GLU A 128 -8.22 -5.67 -3.27
N HIS A 129 -8.16 -4.35 -3.43
CA HIS A 129 -9.02 -3.43 -2.70
C HIS A 129 -10.31 -3.19 -3.49
N VAL A 130 -11.45 -3.41 -2.85
CA VAL A 130 -12.78 -3.24 -3.47
C VAL A 130 -13.36 -1.87 -3.14
N SER A 131 -13.12 -1.38 -1.94
CA SER A 131 -13.60 -0.10 -1.45
C SER A 131 -12.53 0.60 -0.64
N CYS A 132 -12.49 1.92 -0.71
CA CYS A 132 -11.52 2.75 0.01
C CYS A 132 -12.21 3.75 0.92
N GLY A 133 -11.55 4.09 2.03
CA GLY A 133 -11.97 5.12 2.95
C GLY A 133 -10.79 5.79 3.64
N CYS A 134 -11.03 6.98 4.16
CA CYS A 134 -10.06 7.69 4.99
C CYS A 134 -10.31 7.37 6.46
N CYS A 135 -9.27 6.99 7.18
CA CYS A 135 -9.33 6.76 8.62
C CYS A 135 -8.07 7.31 9.30
N SER A 136 -8.20 7.70 10.57
CA SER A 136 -7.03 7.99 11.40
C SER A 136 -6.27 6.69 11.67
N LYS A 137 -5.00 6.78 12.01
CA LYS A 137 -4.18 5.60 12.30
C LYS A 137 -4.80 4.68 13.35
N ARG A 138 -5.44 5.25 14.38
CA ARG A 138 -6.11 4.47 15.44
C ARG A 138 -7.35 3.73 14.94
N GLU A 139 -8.13 4.37 14.06
CA GLU A 139 -9.34 3.77 13.48
C GLU A 139 -8.98 2.68 12.48
N CYS A 140 -7.89 2.87 11.69
CA CYS A 140 -7.42 1.88 10.73
C CYS A 140 -6.86 0.62 11.39
N GLU A 141 -6.23 0.74 12.55
CA GLU A 141 -5.67 -0.36 13.33
C GLU A 141 -6.70 -1.07 14.21
N ALA A 142 -7.87 -0.47 14.43
CA ALA A 142 -8.94 -1.10 15.20
C ALA A 142 -9.47 -2.34 14.46
N PRO A 143 -9.68 -3.47 15.15
CA PRO A 143 -10.27 -4.65 14.52
C PRO A 143 -11.64 -4.28 13.95
N GLN A 144 -11.79 -4.44 12.64
CA GLN A 144 -13.06 -4.24 11.94
C GLN A 144 -14.05 -5.29 12.45
N ILE A 145 -14.98 -4.89 13.30
CA ILE A 145 -16.10 -5.74 13.70
C ILE A 145 -17.00 -5.82 12.48
N PHE A 146 -16.86 -6.90 11.72
CA PHE A 146 -17.73 -7.19 10.58
C PHE A 146 -19.09 -7.58 11.13
N ASN A 147 -20.03 -6.62 11.16
CA ASN A 147 -21.43 -6.90 11.32
C ASN A 147 -21.96 -7.31 9.94
N PRO A 148 -22.27 -8.59 9.70
CA PRO A 148 -22.92 -8.99 8.47
C PRO A 148 -24.24 -8.23 8.33
N PRO A 149 -24.62 -7.80 7.11
CA PRO A 149 -25.91 -7.16 6.90
C PRO A 149 -27.01 -8.10 7.40
N GLU A 150 -27.90 -7.53 8.19
CA GLU A 150 -29.08 -8.26 8.69
C GLU A 150 -29.87 -8.77 7.49
N PRO A 151 -30.30 -10.05 7.45
CA PRO A 151 -31.06 -10.57 6.32
C PRO A 151 -32.37 -9.78 6.22
N GLU A 152 -32.59 -9.12 5.08
CA GLU A 152 -33.88 -8.54 4.72
C GLU A 152 -34.90 -9.69 4.63
N TYR A 153 -35.76 -9.76 5.60
CA TYR A 153 -36.95 -10.63 5.53
C TYR A 153 -37.96 -9.96 4.60
N GLU A 154 -38.06 -10.45 3.37
CA GLU A 154 -39.23 -10.16 2.53
C GLU A 154 -40.46 -10.67 3.23
N VAL A 155 -41.30 -9.75 3.74
CA VAL A 155 -42.63 -10.09 4.21
C VAL A 155 -43.51 -10.26 2.99
N GLU A 156 -43.68 -11.50 2.54
CA GLU A 156 -44.76 -11.83 1.61
C GLU A 156 -46.07 -11.54 2.28
N SER A 157 -46.73 -10.47 1.83
CA SER A 157 -48.11 -10.16 2.21
C SER A 157 -49.06 -11.09 1.48
N ILE A 158 -49.73 -11.95 2.25
CA ILE A 158 -50.86 -12.81 1.85
C ILE A 158 -52.10 -11.94 1.60
#